data_569d717fe6c5bcbf585ab83f00ae48c7
#
_entry.id   569d717fe6c5bcbf585ab83f00ae48c7
#
_cell.length_a   1.000
_cell.length_b   1.000
_cell.length_c   1.000
_cell.angle_alpha   90.00
_cell.angle_beta   90.00
_cell.angle_gamma   90.00
#
_symmetry.space_group_name_H-M   'P 1'
#
loop_
_entity.id
_entity.type
_entity.pdbx_description
1 polymer ?
#
loop_
_entity_poly.entity_id
_entity_poly.type
_entity_poly.pdbx_seq_one_letter_code
_entity_poly.pdbx_strand_id
1 'polypeptide(L)'
;MANEDIFFTGFGGTRLRAAACGDANSPAVLLLHGAAQSSAVWRDIAAALAAAGRFVISLDLRGHGESEWTADGHYDFGAFVEDLRLVLAQLASRPAVIAAGLGAWIAIAALGSDSEILAAGLVLVDVPTDLEPATIERIRVRFAATVGAAGQSDWDVRWLQTWTHAGVLDRITAAAPNVKLPILMMRGTLSDIDAPTRTAELIGLLPDIEMADIKGVRLLIADHALEEFNAVVLDFLERRQPRGPAEYRSGSDSKTLRDALGCFATGITIVTALASARTPIGLTANSFTSVSLDPPLILVCIGASAGSAVVLRDADRFAVNVLQIGQQPASSRFASRSSDRFAAMEWNIGEMGAPVLSNSLCAFECEHFAVHDAGDHFILLGRVLKATFEPRRDPLLYFRGKYRRLHFA
;
A
#
# COMPACT_ATOMS: atom_id res chain seq x y z
N MET A 1 -21.24 11.90 19.82
CA MET A 1 -21.45 13.14 19.09
C MET A 1 -22.73 12.99 18.29
N ALA A 2 -23.57 14.04 18.16
CA ALA A 2 -24.77 13.96 17.33
C ALA A 2 -24.35 13.88 15.86
N ASN A 3 -24.97 12.97 15.10
CA ASN A 3 -24.82 12.95 13.66
C ASN A 3 -25.74 14.04 13.08
N GLU A 4 -25.21 14.82 12.15
CA GLU A 4 -25.94 15.80 11.38
C GLU A 4 -26.20 15.27 9.98
N ASP A 5 -27.44 15.40 9.48
CA ASP A 5 -27.77 15.03 8.11
C ASP A 5 -27.38 16.19 7.18
N ILE A 6 -26.53 15.88 6.20
CA ILE A 6 -26.16 16.79 5.13
C ILE A 6 -26.57 16.21 3.78
N PHE A 7 -26.80 17.08 2.81
CA PHE A 7 -27.32 16.68 1.51
C PHE A 7 -26.45 17.23 0.40
N PHE A 8 -26.25 16.40 -0.61
CA PHE A 8 -25.55 16.74 -1.85
C PHE A 8 -26.47 16.62 -3.05
N THR A 9 -26.15 17.34 -4.10
CA THR A 9 -26.79 17.19 -5.40
C THR A 9 -25.92 16.30 -6.28
N GLY A 10 -26.42 15.11 -6.61
CA GLY A 10 -25.80 14.14 -7.48
C GLY A 10 -26.14 14.33 -8.96
N PHE A 11 -25.73 13.38 -9.78
CA PHE A 11 -25.99 13.36 -11.22
C PHE A 11 -27.50 13.34 -11.53
N GLY A 12 -27.91 14.15 -12.49
CA GLY A 12 -29.33 14.30 -12.85
C GLY A 12 -30.15 15.05 -11.78
N GLY A 13 -29.51 15.71 -10.81
CA GLY A 13 -30.20 16.43 -9.74
C GLY A 13 -30.62 15.54 -8.56
N THR A 14 -30.22 14.26 -8.54
CA THR A 14 -30.55 13.31 -7.48
C THR A 14 -30.08 13.82 -6.12
N ARG A 15 -30.94 13.83 -5.12
CA ARG A 15 -30.61 14.23 -3.74
C ARG A 15 -29.93 13.08 -3.02
N LEU A 16 -28.69 13.29 -2.60
CA LEU A 16 -27.90 12.31 -1.85
C LEU A 16 -27.78 12.75 -0.40
N ARG A 17 -28.11 11.84 0.52
CA ARG A 17 -28.00 12.08 1.97
C ARG A 17 -26.68 11.54 2.50
N ALA A 18 -26.07 12.25 3.43
CA ALA A 18 -24.95 11.74 4.22
C ALA A 18 -25.12 12.09 5.71
N ALA A 19 -24.62 11.21 6.58
CA ALA A 19 -24.46 11.48 8.00
C ALA A 19 -23.07 12.07 8.23
N ALA A 20 -23.01 13.26 8.85
CA ALA A 20 -21.75 13.92 9.20
C ALA A 20 -21.52 13.92 10.72
N CYS A 21 -20.28 13.74 11.15
CA CYS A 21 -19.85 13.85 12.53
C CYS A 21 -18.41 14.33 12.66
N GLY A 22 -18.05 14.90 13.81
CA GLY A 22 -16.75 15.54 14.02
C GLY A 22 -16.78 17.05 13.79
N ASP A 23 -15.61 17.69 13.88
CA ASP A 23 -15.46 19.14 13.63
C ASP A 23 -15.26 19.38 12.14
N ALA A 24 -16.13 20.19 11.53
CA ALA A 24 -16.10 20.53 10.10
C ALA A 24 -14.79 21.22 9.64
N ASN A 25 -14.01 21.76 10.57
CA ASN A 25 -12.69 22.35 10.28
C ASN A 25 -11.56 21.30 10.28
N SER A 26 -11.85 20.07 10.71
CA SER A 26 -10.87 18.98 10.71
C SER A 26 -10.74 18.37 9.31
N PRO A 27 -9.61 17.69 9.02
CA PRO A 27 -9.44 16.97 7.74
C PRO A 27 -10.57 15.98 7.48
N ALA A 28 -11.21 16.12 6.32
CA ALA A 28 -12.41 15.37 5.97
C ALA A 28 -12.12 13.92 5.56
N VAL A 29 -13.01 13.02 5.94
CA VAL A 29 -13.05 11.62 5.51
C VAL A 29 -14.42 11.32 4.95
N LEU A 30 -14.49 10.82 3.71
CA LEU A 30 -15.73 10.40 3.07
C LEU A 30 -15.81 8.87 3.08
N LEU A 31 -16.88 8.31 3.64
CA LEU A 31 -17.12 6.87 3.73
C LEU A 31 -18.18 6.45 2.71
N LEU A 32 -17.86 5.43 1.89
CA LEU A 32 -18.74 4.87 0.88
C LEU A 32 -19.02 3.40 1.19
N HIS A 33 -20.28 3.06 1.36
CA HIS A 33 -20.73 1.70 1.68
C HIS A 33 -20.73 0.77 0.46
N GLY A 34 -20.86 -0.54 0.70
CA GLY A 34 -21.02 -1.57 -0.32
C GLY A 34 -22.44 -1.66 -0.88
N ALA A 35 -22.62 -2.57 -1.82
CA ALA A 35 -23.92 -2.86 -2.40
C ALA A 35 -24.95 -3.32 -1.34
N ALA A 36 -26.20 -2.91 -1.49
CA ALA A 36 -27.31 -3.25 -0.59
C ALA A 36 -27.05 -2.92 0.90
N GLN A 37 -26.27 -1.88 1.15
CA GLN A 37 -25.96 -1.32 2.45
C GLN A 37 -26.42 0.14 2.51
N SER A 38 -26.15 0.81 3.62
CA SER A 38 -26.31 2.26 3.79
C SER A 38 -25.16 2.82 4.61
N SER A 39 -25.13 4.13 4.80
CA SER A 39 -24.17 4.82 5.68
C SER A 39 -24.14 4.26 7.10
N ALA A 40 -25.21 3.57 7.54
CA ALA A 40 -25.32 2.98 8.87
C ALA A 40 -24.23 1.92 9.17
N VAL A 41 -23.68 1.25 8.15
CA VAL A 41 -22.59 0.26 8.34
C VAL A 41 -21.30 0.89 8.86
N TRP A 42 -21.13 2.18 8.65
CA TRP A 42 -19.96 2.93 9.06
C TRP A 42 -20.08 3.57 10.45
N ARG A 43 -21.20 3.43 11.15
CA ARG A 43 -21.50 4.17 12.39
C ARG A 43 -20.36 4.16 13.41
N ASP A 44 -19.87 2.96 13.74
CA ASP A 44 -18.85 2.81 14.78
C ASP A 44 -17.46 3.29 14.30
N ILE A 45 -17.13 3.04 13.04
CA ILE A 45 -15.91 3.54 12.39
C ILE A 45 -15.95 5.06 12.31
N ALA A 46 -17.07 5.65 11.90
CA ALA A 46 -17.24 7.09 11.82
C ALA A 46 -17.08 7.74 13.19
N ALA A 47 -17.67 7.17 14.24
CA ALA A 47 -17.53 7.65 15.61
C ALA A 47 -16.06 7.59 16.08
N ALA A 48 -15.34 6.51 15.79
CA ALA A 48 -13.92 6.37 16.14
C ALA A 48 -13.02 7.36 15.40
N LEU A 49 -13.23 7.56 14.10
CA LEU A 49 -12.50 8.53 13.30
C LEU A 49 -12.79 9.97 13.75
N ALA A 50 -14.03 10.29 14.07
CA ALA A 50 -14.41 11.61 14.61
C ALA A 50 -13.79 11.85 15.99
N ALA A 51 -13.78 10.85 16.87
CA ALA A 51 -13.10 10.92 18.16
C ALA A 51 -11.58 11.12 18.01
N ALA A 52 -11.01 10.60 16.92
CA ALA A 52 -9.61 10.82 16.54
C ALA A 52 -9.37 12.18 15.84
N GLY A 53 -10.35 13.11 15.79
CA GLY A 53 -10.20 14.45 15.25
C GLY A 53 -10.30 14.53 13.73
N ARG A 54 -11.17 13.74 13.13
CA ARG A 54 -11.53 13.81 11.71
C ARG A 54 -12.96 14.35 11.55
N PHE A 55 -13.23 15.05 10.45
CA PHE A 55 -14.58 15.34 10.01
C PHE A 55 -15.05 14.20 9.10
N VAL A 56 -16.05 13.42 9.53
CA VAL A 56 -16.44 12.20 8.85
C VAL A 56 -17.80 12.37 8.21
N ILE A 57 -17.89 12.02 6.93
CA ILE A 57 -19.08 12.11 6.10
C ILE A 57 -19.38 10.70 5.58
N SER A 58 -20.46 10.07 6.05
CA SER A 58 -20.90 8.75 5.62
C SER A 58 -22.03 8.91 4.62
N LEU A 59 -21.74 8.69 3.33
CA LEU A 59 -22.67 8.90 2.22
C LEU A 59 -23.57 7.69 2.01
N ASP A 60 -24.88 7.92 1.87
CA ASP A 60 -25.80 6.96 1.26
C ASP A 60 -25.71 7.09 -0.27
N LEU A 61 -25.35 6.03 -0.96
CA LEU A 61 -25.32 6.01 -2.43
C LEU A 61 -26.73 6.18 -3.01
N ARG A 62 -26.85 6.64 -4.28
CA ARG A 62 -28.17 6.74 -4.94
C ARG A 62 -28.95 5.44 -4.80
N GLY A 63 -30.25 5.55 -4.49
CA GLY A 63 -31.12 4.38 -4.31
C GLY A 63 -30.82 3.54 -3.08
N HIS A 64 -30.01 4.04 -2.13
CA HIS A 64 -29.69 3.36 -0.87
C HIS A 64 -29.94 4.30 0.32
N GLY A 65 -30.28 3.71 1.48
CA GLY A 65 -30.52 4.45 2.70
C GLY A 65 -31.55 5.55 2.55
N GLU A 66 -31.22 6.75 2.99
CA GLU A 66 -32.07 7.93 2.89
C GLU A 66 -31.77 8.83 1.67
N SER A 67 -30.89 8.40 0.76
CA SER A 67 -30.69 9.02 -0.53
C SER A 67 -31.89 8.76 -1.46
N GLU A 68 -32.11 9.66 -2.38
CA GLU A 68 -33.27 9.59 -3.31
C GLU A 68 -33.24 8.32 -4.16
N TRP A 69 -34.42 7.70 -4.28
CA TRP A 69 -34.69 6.63 -5.23
C TRP A 69 -35.15 7.26 -6.55
N THR A 70 -34.35 7.13 -7.59
CA THR A 70 -34.64 7.77 -8.86
C THR A 70 -35.97 7.30 -9.45
N ALA A 71 -36.80 8.23 -9.88
CA ALA A 71 -38.14 7.92 -10.37
C ALA A 71 -38.09 7.04 -11.64
N ASP A 72 -37.12 7.29 -12.51
CA ASP A 72 -36.85 6.56 -13.76
C ASP A 72 -36.06 5.27 -13.60
N GLY A 73 -35.57 4.95 -12.39
CA GLY A 73 -34.75 3.77 -12.12
C GLY A 73 -33.34 3.87 -12.72
N HIS A 74 -32.81 5.06 -12.91
CA HIS A 74 -31.49 5.27 -13.49
C HIS A 74 -30.38 4.97 -12.50
N TYR A 75 -29.93 3.72 -12.49
CA TYR A 75 -28.91 3.16 -11.59
C TYR A 75 -27.72 2.56 -12.36
N ASP A 76 -27.39 3.05 -13.55
CA ASP A 76 -26.19 2.59 -14.23
C ASP A 76 -24.91 3.00 -13.47
N PHE A 77 -23.84 2.24 -13.65
CA PHE A 77 -22.58 2.46 -12.93
C PHE A 77 -21.99 3.86 -13.16
N GLY A 78 -22.23 4.45 -14.35
CA GLY A 78 -21.79 5.80 -14.67
C GLY A 78 -22.45 6.86 -13.79
N ALA A 79 -23.73 6.71 -13.48
CA ALA A 79 -24.45 7.63 -12.63
C ALA A 79 -23.90 7.63 -11.20
N PHE A 80 -23.52 6.47 -10.64
CA PHE A 80 -22.84 6.39 -9.34
C PHE A 80 -21.45 7.05 -9.35
N VAL A 81 -20.70 6.89 -10.44
CA VAL A 81 -19.38 7.51 -10.61
C VAL A 81 -19.51 9.03 -10.64
N GLU A 82 -20.46 9.55 -11.40
CA GLU A 82 -20.71 11.00 -11.50
C GLU A 82 -21.27 11.58 -10.20
N ASP A 83 -22.08 10.82 -9.43
CA ASP A 83 -22.50 11.22 -8.08
C ASP A 83 -21.32 11.50 -7.19
N LEU A 84 -20.39 10.55 -7.12
CA LEU A 84 -19.21 10.70 -6.26
C LEU A 84 -18.36 11.92 -6.70
N ARG A 85 -18.18 12.13 -8.00
CA ARG A 85 -17.43 13.29 -8.49
C ARG A 85 -18.10 14.60 -8.10
N LEU A 86 -19.43 14.69 -8.23
CA LEU A 86 -20.19 15.86 -7.83
C LEU A 86 -20.19 16.06 -6.32
N VAL A 87 -20.28 15.01 -5.52
CA VAL A 87 -20.13 15.09 -4.05
C VAL A 87 -18.76 15.64 -3.67
N LEU A 88 -17.68 15.08 -4.25
CA LEU A 88 -16.32 15.53 -3.98
C LEU A 88 -16.11 17.01 -4.36
N ALA A 89 -16.71 17.47 -5.47
CA ALA A 89 -16.64 18.87 -5.90
C ALA A 89 -17.42 19.84 -5.00
N GLN A 90 -18.42 19.37 -4.23
CA GLN A 90 -19.21 20.18 -3.29
C GLN A 90 -18.53 20.27 -1.90
N LEU A 91 -17.49 19.50 -1.62
CA LEU A 91 -16.78 19.55 -0.36
C LEU A 91 -15.80 20.72 -0.30
N ALA A 92 -15.72 21.37 0.86
CA ALA A 92 -14.82 22.51 1.07
C ALA A 92 -13.32 22.13 1.01
N SER A 93 -12.99 20.88 1.24
CA SER A 93 -11.61 20.35 1.20
C SER A 93 -11.61 18.95 0.61
N ARG A 94 -10.46 18.54 0.06
CA ARG A 94 -10.26 17.18 -0.48
C ARG A 94 -10.28 16.16 0.66
N PRO A 95 -11.27 15.25 0.74
CA PRO A 95 -11.32 14.23 1.77
C PRO A 95 -10.35 13.10 1.47
N ALA A 96 -10.00 12.32 2.49
CA ALA A 96 -9.62 10.94 2.25
C ALA A 96 -10.90 10.12 2.00
N VAL A 97 -10.91 9.26 0.99
CA VAL A 97 -12.06 8.40 0.67
C VAL A 97 -11.81 7.00 1.22
N ILE A 98 -12.74 6.49 2.03
CA ILE A 98 -12.73 5.10 2.51
C ILE A 98 -13.95 4.41 1.90
N ALA A 99 -13.72 3.39 1.12
CA ALA A 99 -14.75 2.81 0.28
C ALA A 99 -14.73 1.27 0.35
N ALA A 100 -15.91 0.67 0.53
CA ALA A 100 -16.07 -0.77 0.64
C ALA A 100 -16.86 -1.35 -0.54
N GLY A 101 -16.48 -2.53 -0.98
CA GLY A 101 -17.21 -3.30 -1.98
C GLY A 101 -17.57 -2.49 -3.23
N LEU A 102 -18.86 -2.25 -3.46
CA LEU A 102 -19.35 -1.41 -4.56
C LEU A 102 -18.79 0.02 -4.49
N GLY A 103 -18.79 0.63 -3.30
CA GLY A 103 -18.24 1.96 -3.10
C GLY A 103 -16.77 2.05 -3.53
N ALA A 104 -16.00 0.98 -3.35
CA ALA A 104 -14.60 0.91 -3.79
C ALA A 104 -14.47 0.96 -5.32
N TRP A 105 -15.32 0.25 -6.04
CA TRP A 105 -15.34 0.31 -7.52
C TRP A 105 -15.71 1.70 -8.03
N ILE A 106 -16.73 2.31 -7.41
CA ILE A 106 -17.13 3.68 -7.73
C ILE A 106 -15.98 4.66 -7.48
N ALA A 107 -15.28 4.51 -6.33
CA ALA A 107 -14.16 5.37 -5.97
C ALA A 107 -12.98 5.23 -6.95
N ILE A 108 -12.59 4.02 -7.35
CA ILE A 108 -11.55 3.79 -8.36
C ILE A 108 -11.93 4.45 -9.67
N ALA A 109 -13.16 4.22 -10.16
CA ALA A 109 -13.62 4.77 -11.41
C ALA A 109 -13.71 6.29 -11.38
N ALA A 110 -14.22 6.90 -10.31
CA ALA A 110 -14.36 8.34 -10.18
C ALA A 110 -13.00 9.06 -10.07
N LEU A 111 -12.09 8.52 -9.24
CA LEU A 111 -10.80 9.15 -8.97
C LEU A 111 -9.75 8.91 -10.07
N GLY A 112 -9.95 7.88 -10.90
CA GLY A 112 -9.09 7.60 -12.05
C GLY A 112 -9.62 8.13 -13.38
N SER A 113 -10.84 8.69 -13.44
CA SER A 113 -11.44 9.21 -14.68
C SER A 113 -11.09 10.69 -14.97
N ASP A 114 -10.51 11.38 -13.98
CA ASP A 114 -10.19 12.80 -14.09
C ASP A 114 -8.70 13.06 -13.96
N SER A 115 -8.24 14.13 -14.60
CA SER A 115 -6.87 14.65 -14.39
C SER A 115 -6.74 15.44 -13.08
N GLU A 116 -7.86 15.87 -12.50
CA GLU A 116 -7.88 16.60 -11.24
C GLU A 116 -7.83 15.64 -10.04
N ILE A 117 -7.00 15.99 -9.04
CA ILE A 117 -6.91 15.27 -7.78
C ILE A 117 -8.07 15.70 -6.87
N LEU A 118 -9.12 14.89 -6.78
CA LEU A 118 -10.34 15.20 -6.02
C LEU A 118 -10.29 14.72 -4.56
N ALA A 119 -9.32 13.89 -4.18
CA ALA A 119 -9.19 13.34 -2.83
C ALA A 119 -7.75 13.39 -2.33
N ALA A 120 -7.53 13.29 -1.02
CA ALA A 120 -6.21 13.27 -0.38
C ALA A 120 -5.59 11.87 -0.29
N GLY A 121 -6.40 10.83 -0.39
CA GLY A 121 -6.00 9.43 -0.35
C GLY A 121 -7.20 8.51 -0.52
N LEU A 122 -6.95 7.24 -0.80
CA LEU A 122 -7.99 6.23 -1.02
C LEU A 122 -7.74 5.00 -0.14
N VAL A 123 -8.72 4.61 0.65
CA VAL A 123 -8.71 3.34 1.40
C VAL A 123 -9.76 2.42 0.79
N LEU A 124 -9.32 1.30 0.28
CA LEU A 124 -10.14 0.26 -0.34
C LEU A 124 -10.35 -0.88 0.65
N VAL A 125 -11.60 -1.20 0.96
CA VAL A 125 -11.96 -2.18 2.00
C VAL A 125 -12.76 -3.32 1.38
N ASP A 126 -12.30 -4.56 1.59
CA ASP A 126 -12.98 -5.78 1.12
C ASP A 126 -13.47 -5.66 -0.33
N VAL A 127 -12.57 -5.27 -1.24
CA VAL A 127 -12.90 -5.05 -2.65
C VAL A 127 -13.11 -6.39 -3.33
N PRO A 128 -14.29 -6.67 -3.88
CA PRO A 128 -14.49 -7.87 -4.69
C PRO A 128 -13.65 -7.78 -5.95
N THR A 129 -12.72 -8.70 -6.12
CA THR A 129 -11.81 -8.74 -7.28
C THR A 129 -12.26 -9.75 -8.33
N ASP A 130 -13.13 -10.70 -7.96
CA ASP A 130 -13.75 -11.62 -8.90
C ASP A 130 -15.03 -11.00 -9.48
N LEU A 131 -14.92 -10.48 -10.68
CA LEU A 131 -16.01 -9.90 -11.46
C LEU A 131 -16.52 -10.88 -12.55
N GLU A 132 -16.29 -12.18 -12.40
CA GLU A 132 -16.84 -13.17 -13.34
C GLU A 132 -18.38 -13.10 -13.34
N PRO A 133 -19.03 -13.27 -14.51
CA PRO A 133 -20.50 -13.18 -14.62
C PRO A 133 -21.23 -14.09 -13.63
N ALA A 134 -20.70 -15.28 -13.37
CA ALA A 134 -21.25 -16.23 -12.40
C ALA A 134 -21.19 -15.72 -10.96
N THR A 135 -20.13 -15.00 -10.59
CA THR A 135 -19.96 -14.41 -9.24
C THR A 135 -20.92 -13.24 -9.06
N ILE A 136 -21.07 -12.38 -10.06
CA ILE A 136 -22.05 -11.27 -10.02
C ILE A 136 -23.46 -11.82 -9.92
N GLU A 137 -23.80 -12.87 -10.67
CA GLU A 137 -25.13 -13.47 -10.56
C GLU A 137 -25.38 -14.07 -9.17
N ARG A 138 -24.39 -14.74 -8.57
CA ARG A 138 -24.50 -15.21 -7.18
C ARG A 138 -24.72 -14.07 -6.19
N ILE A 139 -24.00 -12.96 -6.36
CA ILE A 139 -24.15 -11.74 -5.55
C ILE A 139 -25.56 -11.17 -5.74
N ARG A 140 -26.05 -11.07 -6.97
CA ARG A 140 -27.38 -10.60 -7.29
C ARG A 140 -28.49 -11.45 -6.64
N VAL A 141 -28.40 -12.78 -6.77
CA VAL A 141 -29.32 -13.71 -6.13
C VAL A 141 -29.31 -13.59 -4.61
N ARG A 142 -28.11 -13.45 -4.01
CA ARG A 142 -27.97 -13.27 -2.57
C ARG A 142 -28.63 -11.98 -2.11
N PHE A 143 -28.45 -10.86 -2.80
CA PHE A 143 -29.09 -9.59 -2.44
C PHE A 143 -30.59 -9.61 -2.68
N ALA A 144 -31.05 -10.20 -3.77
CA ALA A 144 -32.49 -10.38 -4.00
C ALA A 144 -33.18 -11.19 -2.87
N ALA A 145 -32.47 -12.15 -2.28
CA ALA A 145 -32.97 -12.93 -1.13
C ALA A 145 -33.01 -12.13 0.18
N THR A 146 -32.29 -10.99 0.29
CA THR A 146 -32.34 -10.12 1.49
C THR A 146 -33.52 -9.15 1.47
N VAL A 147 -34.21 -9.01 0.36
CA VAL A 147 -35.44 -8.22 0.26
C VAL A 147 -36.52 -8.95 1.02
N GLY A 148 -37.01 -8.34 2.11
CA GLY A 148 -38.03 -8.95 2.98
C GLY A 148 -39.31 -9.28 2.19
N ALA A 149 -40.11 -10.23 2.69
CA ALA A 149 -41.36 -10.70 2.10
C ALA A 149 -42.39 -9.57 1.82
N ALA A 150 -42.23 -8.40 2.45
CA ALA A 150 -43.04 -7.20 2.25
C ALA A 150 -42.46 -6.21 1.24
N GLY A 151 -41.34 -6.57 0.54
CA GLY A 151 -40.63 -5.66 -0.39
C GLY A 151 -39.95 -4.48 0.30
N GLN A 152 -39.83 -4.50 1.62
CA GLN A 152 -39.12 -3.46 2.38
C GLN A 152 -37.63 -3.74 2.35
N SER A 153 -36.88 -2.84 1.74
CA SER A 153 -35.41 -2.81 1.75
C SER A 153 -34.94 -1.37 1.95
N ASP A 154 -33.77 -1.20 2.56
CA ASP A 154 -33.12 0.11 2.66
C ASP A 154 -32.46 0.53 1.35
N TRP A 155 -32.79 -0.12 0.24
CA TRP A 155 -32.23 0.12 -1.08
C TRP A 155 -33.20 -0.28 -2.19
N ASP A 156 -33.12 0.41 -3.33
CA ASP A 156 -33.99 0.18 -4.48
C ASP A 156 -33.55 -1.02 -5.30
N VAL A 157 -34.35 -2.07 -5.33
CA VAL A 157 -34.04 -3.34 -6.02
C VAL A 157 -33.82 -3.16 -7.55
N ARG A 158 -34.30 -2.06 -8.11
CA ARG A 158 -34.17 -1.79 -9.57
C ARG A 158 -32.71 -1.65 -10.00
N TRP A 159 -31.76 -1.24 -9.12
CA TRP A 159 -30.36 -1.15 -9.48
C TRP A 159 -29.75 -2.51 -9.86
N LEU A 160 -30.25 -3.62 -9.32
CA LEU A 160 -29.79 -4.97 -9.70
C LEU A 160 -30.06 -5.30 -11.17
N GLN A 161 -31.01 -4.62 -11.80
CA GLN A 161 -31.41 -4.88 -13.19
C GLN A 161 -30.57 -4.08 -14.20
N THR A 162 -29.95 -2.97 -13.76
CA THR A 162 -29.22 -2.04 -14.63
C THR A 162 -27.73 -2.35 -14.73
N TRP A 163 -27.24 -3.26 -13.90
CA TRP A 163 -25.83 -3.59 -13.86
C TRP A 163 -25.43 -4.62 -14.89
N THR A 164 -24.61 -4.22 -15.85
CA THR A 164 -23.92 -5.12 -16.77
C THR A 164 -22.46 -5.24 -16.35
N HIS A 165 -22.01 -6.48 -16.18
CA HIS A 165 -20.67 -6.82 -15.77
C HIS A 165 -19.56 -6.17 -16.63
N ALA A 166 -19.66 -6.27 -17.93
CA ALA A 166 -18.64 -5.80 -18.87
C ALA A 166 -18.32 -4.30 -18.70
N GLY A 167 -19.35 -3.45 -18.60
CA GLY A 167 -19.17 -2.01 -18.50
C GLY A 167 -18.52 -1.54 -17.18
N VAL A 168 -18.71 -2.28 -16.07
CA VAL A 168 -18.10 -1.98 -14.79
C VAL A 168 -16.61 -2.32 -14.82
N LEU A 169 -16.26 -3.53 -15.27
CA LEU A 169 -14.87 -3.99 -15.32
C LEU A 169 -14.02 -3.12 -16.26
N ASP A 170 -14.52 -2.83 -17.45
CA ASP A 170 -13.82 -1.99 -18.42
C ASP A 170 -13.52 -0.60 -17.86
N ARG A 171 -14.47 0.02 -17.15
CA ARG A 171 -14.28 1.32 -16.51
C ARG A 171 -13.26 1.28 -15.39
N ILE A 172 -13.31 0.27 -14.51
CA ILE A 172 -12.34 0.12 -13.41
C ILE A 172 -10.93 -0.11 -13.98
N THR A 173 -10.80 -1.00 -14.96
CA THR A 173 -9.49 -1.32 -15.57
C THR A 173 -8.89 -0.10 -16.29
N ALA A 174 -9.71 0.69 -16.95
CA ALA A 174 -9.25 1.92 -17.62
C ALA A 174 -8.88 3.03 -16.62
N ALA A 175 -9.61 3.13 -15.49
CA ALA A 175 -9.42 4.19 -14.49
C ALA A 175 -8.28 3.87 -13.50
N ALA A 176 -8.12 2.62 -13.09
CA ALA A 176 -7.19 2.23 -12.03
C ALA A 176 -5.74 2.73 -12.24
N PRO A 177 -5.12 2.66 -13.44
CA PRO A 177 -3.77 3.17 -13.66
C PRO A 177 -3.63 4.69 -13.49
N ASN A 178 -4.75 5.41 -13.56
CA ASN A 178 -4.78 6.87 -13.49
C ASN A 178 -5.07 7.41 -12.09
N VAL A 179 -5.30 6.54 -11.09
CA VAL A 179 -5.52 6.97 -9.70
C VAL A 179 -4.17 7.47 -9.12
N LYS A 180 -3.96 8.79 -9.14
CA LYS A 180 -2.72 9.46 -8.70
C LYS A 180 -2.75 9.80 -7.21
N LEU A 181 -3.24 8.91 -6.39
CA LEU A 181 -3.41 9.08 -4.95
C LEU A 181 -2.68 7.97 -4.20
N PRO A 182 -2.22 8.23 -2.95
CA PRO A 182 -1.82 7.14 -2.08
C PRO A 182 -3.01 6.22 -1.81
N ILE A 183 -2.81 4.92 -1.98
CA ILE A 183 -3.87 3.92 -1.81
C ILE A 183 -3.47 2.96 -0.69
N LEU A 184 -4.42 2.68 0.21
CA LEU A 184 -4.36 1.59 1.17
C LEU A 184 -5.44 0.57 0.81
N MET A 185 -5.08 -0.67 0.52
CA MET A 185 -6.04 -1.76 0.37
C MET A 185 -6.01 -2.63 1.62
N MET A 186 -7.19 -2.83 2.20
CA MET A 186 -7.41 -3.62 3.41
C MET A 186 -8.31 -4.80 3.11
N ARG A 187 -7.95 -5.97 3.64
CA ARG A 187 -8.76 -7.18 3.53
C ARG A 187 -8.62 -8.08 4.76
N GLY A 188 -9.65 -8.88 5.00
CA GLY A 188 -9.58 -9.96 5.98
C GLY A 188 -8.87 -11.19 5.40
N THR A 189 -8.01 -11.85 6.18
CA THR A 189 -7.29 -13.06 5.71
C THR A 189 -8.16 -14.30 5.51
N LEU A 190 -9.40 -14.27 5.97
CA LEU A 190 -10.41 -15.32 5.76
C LEU A 190 -11.46 -14.92 4.70
N SER A 191 -11.20 -13.85 3.94
CA SER A 191 -12.10 -13.37 2.89
C SER A 191 -12.25 -14.42 1.78
N ASP A 192 -13.49 -14.69 1.43
CA ASP A 192 -13.88 -15.55 0.30
C ASP A 192 -14.37 -14.74 -0.93
N ILE A 193 -14.27 -13.40 -0.83
CA ILE A 193 -14.60 -12.49 -1.93
C ILE A 193 -13.38 -12.27 -2.86
N ASP A 194 -12.21 -12.66 -2.39
CA ASP A 194 -10.95 -12.46 -3.11
C ASP A 194 -10.58 -13.70 -3.92
N ALA A 195 -10.52 -13.55 -5.24
CA ALA A 195 -9.76 -14.46 -6.10
C ALA A 195 -8.29 -13.99 -6.09
N PRO A 196 -7.33 -14.74 -5.53
CA PRO A 196 -5.94 -14.26 -5.36
C PRO A 196 -5.31 -13.74 -6.65
N THR A 197 -5.61 -14.38 -7.78
CA THR A 197 -5.08 -13.99 -9.10
C THR A 197 -5.64 -12.64 -9.54
N ARG A 198 -6.95 -12.42 -9.36
CA ARG A 198 -7.63 -11.17 -9.75
C ARG A 198 -7.26 -10.00 -8.84
N THR A 199 -7.05 -10.29 -7.55
CA THR A 199 -6.53 -9.29 -6.61
C THR A 199 -5.15 -8.83 -7.05
N ALA A 200 -4.28 -9.73 -7.47
CA ALA A 200 -2.96 -9.38 -7.98
C ALA A 200 -3.03 -8.55 -9.28
N GLU A 201 -3.97 -8.84 -10.17
CA GLU A 201 -4.22 -8.06 -11.38
C GLU A 201 -4.65 -6.62 -11.04
N LEU A 202 -5.63 -6.43 -10.15
CA LEU A 202 -6.08 -5.10 -9.73
C LEU A 202 -4.97 -4.32 -9.03
N ILE A 203 -4.24 -4.98 -8.11
CA ILE A 203 -3.08 -4.38 -7.43
C ILE A 203 -2.02 -3.95 -8.46
N GLY A 204 -1.80 -4.75 -9.51
CA GLY A 204 -0.86 -4.43 -10.58
C GLY A 204 -1.24 -3.20 -11.41
N LEU A 205 -2.52 -2.84 -11.44
CA LEU A 205 -3.03 -1.66 -12.14
C LEU A 205 -2.98 -0.39 -11.29
N LEU A 206 -3.06 -0.51 -9.95
CA LEU A 206 -3.13 0.63 -9.04
C LEU A 206 -1.72 1.10 -8.67
N PRO A 207 -1.35 2.36 -8.96
CA PRO A 207 -0.08 2.93 -8.52
C PRO A 207 -0.11 3.21 -7.00
N ASP A 208 1.08 3.32 -6.37
CA ASP A 208 1.28 3.72 -4.96
C ASP A 208 0.35 3.02 -3.94
N ILE A 209 0.18 1.69 -4.08
CA ILE A 209 -0.70 0.90 -3.21
C ILE A 209 0.05 0.28 -2.03
N GLU A 210 -0.48 0.47 -0.82
CA GLU A 210 -0.09 -0.22 0.41
C GLU A 210 -1.12 -1.31 0.73
N MET A 211 -0.66 -2.49 1.20
CA MET A 211 -1.55 -3.59 1.58
C MET A 211 -1.56 -3.77 3.09
N ALA A 212 -2.76 -4.02 3.65
CA ALA A 212 -2.93 -4.39 5.04
C ALA A 212 -3.90 -5.59 5.15
N ASP A 213 -3.36 -6.73 5.59
CA ASP A 213 -4.12 -7.95 5.82
C ASP A 213 -4.48 -8.04 7.32
N ILE A 214 -5.78 -8.05 7.65
CA ILE A 214 -6.28 -8.22 9.01
C ILE A 214 -6.54 -9.70 9.28
N LYS A 215 -5.84 -10.26 10.25
CA LYS A 215 -5.85 -11.70 10.53
C LYS A 215 -7.16 -12.17 11.18
N GLY A 216 -7.63 -13.34 10.77
CA GLY A 216 -8.76 -14.02 11.39
C GLY A 216 -10.13 -13.40 11.09
N VAL A 217 -10.20 -12.46 10.15
CA VAL A 217 -11.40 -11.73 9.77
C VAL A 217 -11.80 -12.12 8.35
N ARG A 218 -13.09 -12.28 8.10
CA ARG A 218 -13.66 -12.58 6.78
C ARG A 218 -14.02 -11.29 6.02
N LEU A 219 -14.79 -10.42 6.67
CA LEU A 219 -15.18 -9.10 6.15
C LEU A 219 -14.94 -8.04 7.21
N LEU A 220 -14.07 -7.06 6.93
CA LEU A 220 -13.59 -6.08 7.92
C LEU A 220 -14.70 -5.28 8.58
N ILE A 221 -15.74 -4.90 7.81
CA ILE A 221 -16.85 -4.11 8.34
C ILE A 221 -17.88 -5.00 9.05
N ALA A 222 -18.15 -6.20 8.54
CA ALA A 222 -19.17 -7.07 9.06
C ALA A 222 -18.74 -7.84 10.32
N ASP A 223 -17.46 -8.19 10.43
CA ASP A 223 -16.92 -9.02 11.52
C ASP A 223 -16.40 -8.19 12.71
N HIS A 224 -16.70 -6.88 12.75
CA HIS A 224 -16.39 -5.97 13.86
C HIS A 224 -14.92 -5.91 14.28
N ALA A 225 -13.98 -6.06 13.35
CA ALA A 225 -12.53 -5.88 13.57
C ALA A 225 -12.15 -4.39 13.74
N LEU A 226 -12.92 -3.66 14.56
CA LEU A 226 -12.89 -2.19 14.63
C LEU A 226 -11.56 -1.63 15.13
N GLU A 227 -10.93 -2.26 16.12
CA GLU A 227 -9.67 -1.74 16.69
C GLU A 227 -8.53 -1.80 15.70
N GLU A 228 -8.33 -2.97 15.06
CA GLU A 228 -7.27 -3.16 14.08
C GLU A 228 -7.52 -2.34 12.82
N PHE A 229 -8.77 -2.31 12.34
CA PHE A 229 -9.17 -1.47 11.21
C PHE A 229 -8.85 0.00 11.49
N ASN A 230 -9.32 0.55 12.61
CA ASN A 230 -9.11 1.95 12.96
C ASN A 230 -7.63 2.28 13.14
N ALA A 231 -6.84 1.40 13.75
CA ALA A 231 -5.40 1.62 13.91
C ALA A 231 -4.67 1.75 12.57
N VAL A 232 -4.97 0.87 11.61
CA VAL A 232 -4.35 0.89 10.28
C VAL A 232 -4.80 2.10 9.48
N VAL A 233 -6.10 2.41 9.49
CA VAL A 233 -6.66 3.57 8.77
C VAL A 233 -6.12 4.87 9.34
N LEU A 234 -6.10 5.04 10.67
CA LEU A 234 -5.58 6.26 11.30
C LEU A 234 -4.09 6.45 11.02
N ASP A 235 -3.27 5.39 11.05
CA ASP A 235 -1.85 5.49 10.67
C ASP A 235 -1.69 5.97 9.22
N PHE A 236 -2.48 5.42 8.29
CA PHE A 236 -2.48 5.86 6.89
C PHE A 236 -2.92 7.32 6.76
N LEU A 237 -4.02 7.72 7.40
CA LEU A 237 -4.52 9.09 7.35
C LEU A 237 -3.53 10.09 7.95
N GLU A 238 -2.88 9.78 9.08
CA GLU A 238 -1.87 10.68 9.67
C GLU A 238 -0.65 10.87 8.77
N ARG A 239 -0.28 9.85 8.01
CA ARG A 239 0.84 9.95 7.06
C ARG A 239 0.49 10.70 5.78
N ARG A 240 -0.77 10.64 5.34
CA ARG A 240 -1.19 11.14 4.01
C ARG A 240 -2.02 12.43 4.09
N GLN A 241 -2.76 12.60 5.17
CA GLN A 241 -3.59 13.79 5.46
C GLN A 241 -3.48 14.14 6.96
N PRO A 242 -2.33 14.65 7.40
CA PRO A 242 -2.11 14.97 8.82
C PRO A 242 -3.10 16.04 9.33
N ARG A 243 -3.47 15.94 10.62
CA ARG A 243 -4.41 16.84 11.28
C ARG A 243 -3.84 18.22 11.61
N GLY A 244 -2.55 18.36 11.58
CA GLY A 244 -1.85 19.59 11.90
C GLY A 244 -0.73 19.91 10.93
N PRO A 245 -0.06 21.04 11.10
CA PRO A 245 1.13 21.36 10.32
C PRO A 245 2.21 20.31 10.56
N ALA A 246 3.13 20.17 9.58
CA ALA A 246 4.24 19.26 9.71
C ALA A 246 5.06 19.53 10.97
N GLU A 247 5.13 18.55 11.88
CA GLU A 247 5.97 18.63 13.06
C GLU A 247 7.36 18.10 12.71
N TYR A 248 8.35 19.00 12.70
CA TYR A 248 9.73 18.62 12.55
C TYR A 248 10.30 18.17 13.89
N ARG A 249 10.62 16.87 14.00
CA ARG A 249 11.37 16.35 15.14
C ARG A 249 12.84 16.70 14.96
N SER A 250 13.46 17.22 15.98
CA SER A 250 14.89 17.56 16.00
C SER A 250 15.57 16.89 17.18
N GLY A 251 16.82 16.51 16.98
CA GLY A 251 17.65 15.89 18.01
C GLY A 251 18.81 15.10 17.41
N SER A 252 19.81 14.81 18.24
CA SER A 252 20.99 14.01 17.90
C SER A 252 21.01 12.66 18.63
N ASP A 253 19.93 12.30 19.34
CA ASP A 253 19.80 10.96 19.91
C ASP A 253 19.68 9.90 18.82
N SER A 254 20.07 8.66 19.14
CA SER A 254 20.16 7.57 18.17
C SER A 254 18.84 7.18 17.54
N LYS A 255 17.70 7.47 18.18
CA LYS A 255 16.37 7.19 17.62
C LYS A 255 15.99 8.26 16.60
N THR A 256 16.09 9.53 16.95
CA THR A 256 15.79 10.65 16.04
C THR A 256 16.68 10.61 14.81
N LEU A 257 17.99 10.33 15.01
CA LEU A 257 18.93 10.20 13.89
C LEU A 257 18.54 9.02 12.96
N ARG A 258 18.19 7.86 13.51
CA ARG A 258 17.75 6.70 12.71
C ARG A 258 16.49 6.99 11.94
N ASP A 259 15.51 7.65 12.57
CA ASP A 259 14.24 8.01 11.90
C ASP A 259 14.48 9.01 10.76
N ALA A 260 15.37 9.99 10.98
CA ALA A 260 15.76 10.96 9.95
C ALA A 260 16.51 10.29 8.78
N LEU A 261 17.51 9.45 9.06
CA LEU A 261 18.22 8.66 8.05
C LEU A 261 17.27 7.72 7.27
N GLY A 262 16.25 7.19 7.95
CA GLY A 262 15.21 6.39 7.33
C GLY A 262 14.36 7.12 6.28
N CYS A 263 14.40 8.45 6.26
CA CYS A 263 13.74 9.25 5.21
C CYS A 263 14.49 9.26 3.87
N PHE A 264 15.73 8.75 3.84
CA PHE A 264 16.47 8.53 2.61
C PHE A 264 16.19 7.12 2.10
N ALA A 265 15.48 7.01 0.98
CA ALA A 265 15.21 5.73 0.35
C ALA A 265 16.49 5.13 -0.25
N THR A 266 16.80 3.89 0.13
CA THR A 266 17.99 3.18 -0.35
C THR A 266 17.63 1.87 -1.04
N GLY A 267 18.52 1.37 -1.89
CA GLY A 267 18.56 -0.03 -2.24
C GLY A 267 19.00 -0.88 -1.04
N ILE A 268 18.84 -2.19 -1.15
CA ILE A 268 19.34 -3.15 -0.18
C ILE A 268 20.42 -4.01 -0.82
N THR A 269 21.52 -4.20 -0.11
CA THR A 269 22.62 -5.02 -0.55
C THR A 269 22.94 -6.12 0.48
N ILE A 270 23.54 -7.21 0.02
CA ILE A 270 24.24 -8.18 0.85
C ILE A 270 25.70 -8.13 0.50
N VAL A 271 26.55 -7.80 1.49
CA VAL A 271 27.99 -7.80 1.35
C VAL A 271 28.50 -9.17 1.76
N THR A 272 29.31 -9.79 0.92
CA THR A 272 29.79 -11.17 1.08
C THR A 272 31.30 -11.29 0.94
N ALA A 273 31.93 -12.15 1.71
CA ALA A 273 33.34 -12.51 1.60
C ALA A 273 33.56 -13.98 2.00
N LEU A 274 34.79 -14.46 1.80
CA LEU A 274 35.21 -15.77 2.30
C LEU A 274 36.02 -15.60 3.61
N ALA A 275 35.61 -16.30 4.65
CA ALA A 275 36.43 -16.50 5.83
C ALA A 275 37.48 -17.58 5.57
N SER A 276 38.31 -17.86 6.58
CA SER A 276 39.27 -18.98 6.59
C SER A 276 38.55 -20.29 6.17
N ALA A 277 39.25 -21.20 5.54
CA ALA A 277 38.71 -22.46 5.00
C ALA A 277 37.60 -22.28 3.93
N ARG A 278 37.53 -21.11 3.27
CA ARG A 278 36.56 -20.80 2.20
C ARG A 278 35.10 -20.81 2.67
N THR A 279 34.85 -20.60 3.96
CA THR A 279 33.47 -20.48 4.48
C THR A 279 32.88 -19.14 4.06
N PRO A 280 31.71 -19.09 3.37
CA PRO A 280 31.10 -17.85 2.99
C PRO A 280 30.49 -17.13 4.19
N ILE A 281 30.71 -15.84 4.28
CA ILE A 281 30.10 -14.95 5.27
C ILE A 281 29.42 -13.78 4.55
N GLY A 282 28.48 -13.14 5.22
CA GLY A 282 27.85 -11.95 4.68
C GLY A 282 26.92 -11.27 5.67
N LEU A 283 26.53 -10.06 5.34
CA LEU A 283 25.56 -9.26 6.07
C LEU A 283 24.74 -8.36 5.13
N THR A 284 23.54 -8.00 5.57
CA THR A 284 22.69 -7.01 4.87
C THR A 284 23.16 -5.61 5.21
N ALA A 285 23.32 -4.76 4.19
CA ALA A 285 23.63 -3.35 4.32
C ALA A 285 22.80 -2.51 3.33
N ASN A 286 22.44 -1.32 3.77
CA ASN A 286 21.80 -0.30 2.94
C ASN A 286 22.65 0.97 2.78
N SER A 287 23.89 0.93 3.24
CA SER A 287 24.87 2.03 3.21
C SER A 287 25.74 2.05 1.94
N PHE A 288 25.44 1.21 0.96
CA PHE A 288 26.15 1.14 -0.30
C PHE A 288 26.04 2.45 -1.10
N THR A 289 27.18 2.93 -1.64
CA THR A 289 27.22 4.01 -2.64
C THR A 289 28.44 3.91 -3.55
N SER A 290 28.33 4.51 -4.75
CA SER A 290 29.45 4.71 -5.66
C SER A 290 30.37 5.83 -5.13
N VAL A 291 31.67 5.71 -5.36
CA VAL A 291 32.68 6.69 -4.93
C VAL A 291 33.38 7.31 -6.14
N SER A 292 33.85 6.49 -7.08
CA SER A 292 34.63 6.94 -8.25
C SER A 292 34.38 6.02 -9.42
N LEU A 293 34.52 6.56 -10.64
CA LEU A 293 34.51 5.79 -11.88
C LEU A 293 35.95 5.52 -12.41
N ASP A 294 36.90 6.34 -12.02
CA ASP A 294 38.31 6.16 -12.36
C ASP A 294 39.22 6.58 -11.17
N PRO A 295 39.82 5.62 -10.44
CA PRO A 295 39.56 4.19 -10.51
C PRO A 295 38.12 3.86 -10.05
N PRO A 296 37.54 2.72 -10.48
CA PRO A 296 36.16 2.36 -10.14
C PRO A 296 36.07 1.92 -8.66
N LEU A 297 35.52 2.78 -7.81
CA LEU A 297 35.43 2.57 -6.37
C LEU A 297 33.99 2.64 -5.89
N ILE A 298 33.68 1.74 -4.93
CA ILE A 298 32.44 1.75 -4.16
C ILE A 298 32.74 1.72 -2.67
N LEU A 299 31.79 2.14 -1.83
CA LEU A 299 31.89 2.00 -0.38
C LEU A 299 30.66 1.33 0.21
N VAL A 300 30.88 0.71 1.40
CA VAL A 300 29.83 0.22 2.30
C VAL A 300 30.24 0.52 3.74
N CYS A 301 29.32 1.05 4.56
CA CYS A 301 29.55 1.17 5.99
C CYS A 301 29.09 -0.11 6.70
N ILE A 302 29.95 -0.68 7.53
CA ILE A 302 29.74 -1.95 8.21
C ILE A 302 29.86 -1.71 9.73
N GLY A 303 28.82 -2.12 10.49
CA GLY A 303 28.84 -2.02 11.94
C GLY A 303 29.95 -2.88 12.55
N ALA A 304 30.82 -2.29 13.36
CA ALA A 304 31.98 -2.97 13.96
C ALA A 304 31.59 -4.17 14.84
N SER A 305 30.39 -4.17 15.42
CA SER A 305 29.85 -5.26 16.25
C SER A 305 29.20 -6.40 15.43
N ALA A 306 29.12 -6.30 14.11
CA ALA A 306 28.53 -7.36 13.30
C ALA A 306 29.42 -8.61 13.29
N GLY A 307 28.80 -9.80 13.37
CA GLY A 307 29.57 -11.07 13.40
C GLY A 307 30.46 -11.31 12.18
N SER A 308 30.14 -10.69 11.04
CA SER A 308 30.96 -10.75 9.80
C SER A 308 31.97 -9.60 9.68
N ALA A 309 31.98 -8.65 10.64
CA ALA A 309 32.75 -7.42 10.51
C ALA A 309 34.26 -7.66 10.41
N VAL A 310 34.79 -8.53 11.28
CA VAL A 310 36.25 -8.84 11.30
C VAL A 310 36.69 -9.42 9.97
N VAL A 311 35.94 -10.40 9.45
CA VAL A 311 36.29 -11.04 8.18
C VAL A 311 36.20 -10.05 7.02
N LEU A 312 35.15 -9.20 6.99
CA LEU A 312 34.97 -8.22 5.91
C LEU A 312 36.02 -7.10 5.95
N ARG A 313 36.50 -6.76 7.16
CA ARG A 313 37.60 -5.78 7.33
C ARG A 313 38.90 -6.24 6.69
N ASP A 314 39.21 -7.53 6.83
CA ASP A 314 40.49 -8.10 6.43
C ASP A 314 40.43 -8.89 5.11
N ALA A 315 39.28 -9.00 4.49
CA ALA A 315 39.09 -9.77 3.27
C ALA A 315 39.75 -9.09 2.07
N ASP A 316 40.67 -9.77 1.39
CA ASP A 316 41.28 -9.29 0.15
C ASP A 316 40.25 -9.09 -0.97
N ARG A 317 39.18 -9.91 -0.95
CA ARG A 317 38.12 -9.95 -1.94
C ARG A 317 36.75 -10.00 -1.28
N PHE A 318 35.83 -9.19 -1.76
CA PHE A 318 34.43 -9.21 -1.33
C PHE A 318 33.48 -8.91 -2.50
N ALA A 319 32.20 -9.23 -2.34
CA ALA A 319 31.20 -8.83 -3.30
C ALA A 319 30.07 -8.04 -2.64
N VAL A 320 29.49 -7.10 -3.39
CA VAL A 320 28.29 -6.37 -3.02
C VAL A 320 27.16 -6.81 -3.97
N ASN A 321 26.16 -7.52 -3.41
CA ASN A 321 25.03 -8.04 -4.16
C ASN A 321 23.84 -7.13 -3.93
N VAL A 322 23.42 -6.38 -4.95
CA VAL A 322 22.21 -5.53 -4.90
C VAL A 322 20.98 -6.40 -5.09
N LEU A 323 20.06 -6.35 -4.16
CA LEU A 323 18.90 -7.24 -4.14
C LEU A 323 17.76 -6.75 -5.04
N GLN A 324 17.12 -7.70 -5.72
CA GLN A 324 15.86 -7.47 -6.43
C GLN A 324 14.66 -7.74 -5.51
N ILE A 325 13.47 -7.29 -5.93
CA ILE A 325 12.23 -7.27 -5.13
C ILE A 325 11.85 -8.65 -4.51
N GLY A 326 12.12 -9.75 -5.20
CA GLY A 326 11.84 -11.11 -4.70
C GLY A 326 12.83 -11.61 -3.63
N GLN A 327 13.91 -10.88 -3.36
CA GLN A 327 14.97 -11.28 -2.42
C GLN A 327 14.81 -10.70 -1.00
N GLN A 328 13.63 -10.21 -0.64
CA GLN A 328 13.34 -9.78 0.74
C GLN A 328 13.64 -10.88 1.80
N PRO A 329 13.32 -12.18 1.59
CA PRO A 329 13.69 -13.24 2.54
C PRO A 329 15.22 -13.35 2.75
N ALA A 330 16.01 -13.17 1.69
CA ALA A 330 17.47 -13.13 1.78
C ALA A 330 17.94 -11.96 2.65
N SER A 331 17.43 -10.75 2.38
CA SER A 331 17.76 -9.57 3.18
C SER A 331 17.49 -9.80 4.67
N SER A 332 16.31 -10.32 5.03
CA SER A 332 15.95 -10.58 6.42
C SER A 332 16.86 -11.62 7.08
N ARG A 333 17.26 -12.66 6.35
CA ARG A 333 18.16 -13.71 6.83
C ARG A 333 19.56 -13.17 7.12
N PHE A 334 20.13 -12.40 6.20
CA PHE A 334 21.48 -11.83 6.36
C PHE A 334 21.52 -10.67 7.38
N ALA A 335 20.38 -10.07 7.71
CA ALA A 335 20.23 -9.14 8.81
C ALA A 335 20.09 -9.83 10.19
N SER A 336 19.76 -11.12 10.22
CA SER A 336 19.54 -11.87 11.46
C SER A 336 20.86 -12.35 12.09
N ARG A 337 20.77 -12.89 13.33
CA ARG A 337 21.87 -13.56 14.03
C ARG A 337 22.02 -15.04 13.67
N SER A 338 21.39 -15.51 12.59
CA SER A 338 21.49 -16.90 12.14
C SER A 338 22.94 -17.31 11.88
N SER A 339 23.32 -18.51 12.31
CA SER A 339 24.66 -19.07 12.08
C SER A 339 24.85 -19.54 10.62
N ASP A 340 23.77 -19.92 9.92
CA ASP A 340 23.81 -20.37 8.53
C ASP A 340 22.92 -19.48 7.65
N ARG A 341 23.50 -18.39 7.19
CA ARG A 341 22.81 -17.42 6.33
C ARG A 341 22.74 -17.87 4.87
N PHE A 342 23.62 -18.77 4.45
CA PHE A 342 23.76 -19.24 3.07
C PHE A 342 22.96 -20.52 2.76
N ALA A 343 22.52 -21.31 3.75
CA ALA A 343 21.90 -22.62 3.56
C ALA A 343 20.67 -22.66 2.67
N ALA A 344 19.93 -21.56 2.55
CA ALA A 344 18.72 -21.50 1.69
C ALA A 344 18.88 -20.52 0.53
N MET A 345 20.14 -20.23 0.16
CA MET A 345 20.46 -19.29 -0.91
C MET A 345 21.26 -19.99 -1.99
N GLU A 346 20.89 -19.74 -3.25
CA GLU A 346 21.75 -20.08 -4.37
C GLU A 346 22.86 -19.03 -4.47
N TRP A 347 24.08 -19.49 -4.45
CA TRP A 347 25.28 -18.66 -4.60
C TRP A 347 26.41 -19.45 -5.22
N ASN A 348 27.39 -18.75 -5.75
CA ASN A 348 28.61 -19.34 -6.29
C ASN A 348 29.84 -18.49 -5.96
N ILE A 349 31.02 -19.04 -6.15
CA ILE A 349 32.24 -18.24 -6.14
C ILE A 349 32.29 -17.51 -7.47
N GLY A 350 32.28 -16.18 -7.41
CA GLY A 350 32.43 -15.33 -8.57
C GLY A 350 33.81 -15.44 -9.23
N GLU A 351 33.97 -14.84 -10.39
CA GLU A 351 35.24 -14.92 -11.15
C GLU A 351 36.41 -14.24 -10.42
N MET A 352 36.10 -13.24 -9.58
CA MET A 352 37.12 -12.55 -8.78
C MET A 352 37.31 -13.15 -7.39
N GLY A 353 36.69 -14.28 -7.09
CA GLY A 353 36.93 -15.11 -5.91
C GLY A 353 36.07 -14.80 -4.67
N ALA A 354 35.11 -13.88 -4.76
CA ALA A 354 34.15 -13.59 -3.71
C ALA A 354 32.83 -14.36 -3.89
N PRO A 355 32.05 -14.66 -2.81
CA PRO A 355 30.72 -15.25 -2.95
C PRO A 355 29.75 -14.27 -3.63
N VAL A 356 29.10 -14.70 -4.72
CA VAL A 356 28.07 -13.94 -5.44
C VAL A 356 26.74 -14.66 -5.31
N LEU A 357 25.70 -13.93 -4.91
CA LEU A 357 24.34 -14.46 -4.77
C LEU A 357 23.67 -14.55 -6.14
N SER A 358 23.08 -15.71 -6.43
CA SER A 358 22.30 -15.93 -7.64
C SER A 358 21.08 -15.01 -7.65
N ASN A 359 20.64 -14.65 -8.86
CA ASN A 359 19.43 -13.85 -9.07
C ASN A 359 19.43 -12.44 -8.45
N SER A 360 20.55 -11.89 -8.04
CA SER A 360 20.66 -10.49 -7.64
C SER A 360 20.38 -9.54 -8.82
N LEU A 361 19.91 -8.32 -8.51
CA LEU A 361 19.74 -7.27 -9.52
C LEU A 361 21.08 -6.88 -10.14
N CYS A 362 22.08 -6.74 -9.26
CA CYS A 362 23.45 -6.39 -9.64
C CYS A 362 24.42 -7.03 -8.64
N ALA A 363 25.62 -7.39 -9.10
CA ALA A 363 26.72 -7.81 -8.24
C ALA A 363 28.02 -7.08 -8.64
N PHE A 364 28.70 -6.53 -7.65
CA PHE A 364 30.03 -5.94 -7.77
C PHE A 364 31.05 -6.86 -7.08
N GLU A 365 31.96 -7.43 -7.82
CA GLU A 365 33.10 -8.17 -7.28
C GLU A 365 34.26 -7.21 -7.12
N CYS A 366 34.77 -7.09 -5.89
CA CYS A 366 35.74 -6.07 -5.51
C CYS A 366 37.01 -6.66 -4.90
N GLU A 367 38.13 -5.96 -5.11
CA GLU A 367 39.29 -6.08 -4.23
C GLU A 367 39.26 -5.01 -3.15
N HIS A 368 39.84 -5.35 -2.01
CA HIS A 368 40.01 -4.41 -0.91
C HIS A 368 40.86 -3.22 -1.37
N PHE A 369 40.33 -2.02 -1.17
CA PHE A 369 41.04 -0.79 -1.51
C PHE A 369 41.52 -0.05 -0.25
N ALA A 370 40.62 0.19 0.71
CA ALA A 370 40.93 0.83 1.98
C ALA A 370 39.82 0.58 3.03
N VAL A 371 40.19 0.73 4.30
CA VAL A 371 39.25 0.74 5.44
C VAL A 371 39.49 1.97 6.28
N HIS A 372 38.41 2.64 6.70
CA HIS A 372 38.47 3.78 7.61
C HIS A 372 37.54 3.57 8.79
N ASP A 373 38.03 3.71 10.01
CA ASP A 373 37.18 3.66 11.21
C ASP A 373 36.29 4.91 11.30
N ALA A 374 35.02 4.70 11.60
CA ALA A 374 34.00 5.73 11.62
C ALA A 374 32.97 5.49 12.75
N GLY A 375 33.37 5.80 13.98
CA GLY A 375 32.51 5.62 15.17
C GLY A 375 32.25 4.16 15.48
N ASP A 376 30.97 3.76 15.51
CA ASP A 376 30.52 2.38 15.72
C ASP A 376 30.52 1.53 14.42
N HIS A 377 30.96 2.13 13.32
CA HIS A 377 31.12 1.51 12.00
C HIS A 377 32.55 1.66 11.49
N PHE A 378 32.83 0.96 10.39
CA PHE A 378 33.95 1.27 9.50
C PHE A 378 33.44 1.38 8.07
N ILE A 379 34.16 2.18 7.28
CA ILE A 379 33.91 2.36 5.85
C ILE A 379 34.83 1.40 5.12
N LEU A 380 34.27 0.43 4.41
CA LEU A 380 34.98 -0.47 3.52
C LEU A 380 34.91 0.08 2.08
N LEU A 381 36.08 0.43 1.53
CA LEU A 381 36.21 0.79 0.13
C LEU A 381 36.69 -0.40 -0.69
N GLY A 382 36.01 -0.65 -1.80
CA GLY A 382 36.39 -1.66 -2.77
C GLY A 382 36.65 -1.10 -4.15
N ARG A 383 37.75 -1.57 -4.78
CA ARG A 383 37.96 -1.36 -6.21
C ARG A 383 37.15 -2.41 -6.96
N VAL A 384 36.22 -1.98 -7.80
CA VAL A 384 35.39 -2.88 -8.60
C VAL A 384 36.25 -3.51 -9.70
N LEU A 385 36.33 -4.83 -9.68
CA LEU A 385 37.05 -5.62 -10.72
C LEU A 385 36.06 -6.13 -11.77
N LYS A 386 34.82 -6.42 -11.34
CA LYS A 386 33.74 -6.89 -12.20
C LYS A 386 32.40 -6.42 -11.67
N ALA A 387 31.53 -5.99 -12.57
CA ALA A 387 30.13 -5.71 -12.31
C ALA A 387 29.24 -6.53 -13.25
N THR A 388 28.19 -7.12 -12.70
CA THR A 388 27.14 -7.82 -13.46
C THR A 388 25.78 -7.28 -13.04
N PHE A 389 24.83 -7.11 -13.98
CA PHE A 389 23.49 -6.61 -13.66
C PHE A 389 22.44 -7.15 -14.62
N GLU A 390 21.20 -7.24 -14.15
CA GLU A 390 20.04 -7.65 -14.93
C GLU A 390 19.05 -6.46 -15.02
N PRO A 391 19.02 -5.74 -16.16
CA PRO A 391 18.30 -4.46 -16.28
C PRO A 391 16.78 -4.60 -16.25
N ARG A 392 16.22 -5.81 -16.35
CA ARG A 392 14.78 -6.07 -16.37
C ARG A 392 14.18 -6.38 -14.99
N ARG A 393 14.98 -6.33 -13.94
CA ARG A 393 14.53 -6.62 -12.56
C ARG A 393 14.37 -5.34 -11.76
N ASP A 394 13.37 -5.32 -10.88
CA ASP A 394 13.12 -4.22 -9.98
C ASP A 394 13.95 -4.34 -8.70
N PRO A 395 14.49 -3.24 -8.16
CA PRO A 395 15.25 -3.24 -6.93
C PRO A 395 14.37 -3.48 -5.70
N LEU A 396 14.93 -4.14 -4.69
CA LEU A 396 14.38 -4.13 -3.35
C LEU A 396 14.78 -2.84 -2.65
N LEU A 397 13.79 -2.02 -2.26
CA LEU A 397 14.02 -0.74 -1.59
C LEU A 397 13.77 -0.83 -0.09
N TYR A 398 14.39 0.11 0.65
CA TYR A 398 14.18 0.31 2.07
C TYR A 398 13.92 1.78 2.38
N PHE A 399 12.79 2.05 3.04
CA PHE A 399 12.36 3.39 3.39
C PHE A 399 11.59 3.38 4.70
N ARG A 400 11.98 4.25 5.64
CA ARG A 400 11.35 4.38 6.98
C ARG A 400 11.17 3.03 7.70
N GLY A 401 12.22 2.21 7.69
CA GLY A 401 12.20 0.92 8.40
C GLY A 401 11.42 -0.21 7.71
N LYS A 402 10.92 -0.01 6.49
CA LYS A 402 10.11 -0.97 5.75
C LYS A 402 10.67 -1.25 4.36
N TYR A 403 10.48 -2.48 3.87
CA TYR A 403 10.75 -2.83 2.48
C TYR A 403 9.72 -2.17 1.56
N ARG A 404 10.17 -1.74 0.39
CA ARG A 404 9.37 -1.07 -0.65
C ARG A 404 9.73 -1.61 -2.03
N ARG A 405 8.89 -1.29 -3.02
CA ARG A 405 9.16 -1.49 -4.45
C ARG A 405 9.11 -0.14 -5.18
N LEU A 406 9.70 -0.08 -6.37
CA LEU A 406 9.45 1.03 -7.28
C LEU A 406 8.03 0.94 -7.85
N HIS A 407 7.39 2.09 -7.97
CA HIS A 407 6.23 2.27 -8.84
C HIS A 407 6.64 3.25 -9.91
N PHE A 408 6.56 2.83 -11.15
CA PHE A 408 6.74 3.73 -12.28
C PHE A 408 5.45 4.55 -12.43
N ALA A 409 5.59 5.87 -12.41
CA ALA A 409 4.49 6.80 -12.60
C ALA A 409 4.02 6.81 -14.06
#